data_d4b71ca70af1096fd666e30ed36648cc
#
_entry.id   d4b71ca70af1096fd666e30ed36648cc
#
_cell.length_a   1.000
_cell.length_b   1.000
_cell.length_c   1.000
_cell.angle_alpha   90.00
_cell.angle_beta   90.00
_cell.angle_gamma   90.00
#
_symmetry.space_group_name_H-M   'P 1'
#
loop_
_entity.id
_entity.type
_entity.pdbx_description
1 polymer ?
#
loop_
_entity_poly.entity_id
_entity_poly.type
_entity_poly.pdbx_seq_one_letter_code
_entity_poly.pdbx_strand_id
1 'polypeptide(L)' 'QPVICSMKPGDFTTTGHFIVLTGLTDDGKLMINDPNSITRSEKRWDIDTIVGQAKSAWTYTVP' A
#
# COMPACT_ATOMS: atom_id res chain seq x y z
N GLN A 1 -4.67 12.74 -2.45
CA GLN A 1 -3.32 12.52 -2.99
C GLN A 1 -2.93 11.07 -2.80
N PRO A 2 -2.34 10.44 -3.80
CA PRO A 2 -1.85 9.08 -3.63
C PRO A 2 -0.65 9.06 -2.68
N VAL A 3 -0.53 7.98 -1.92
CA VAL A 3 0.61 7.74 -1.04
C VAL A 3 1.38 6.55 -1.59
N ILE A 4 2.66 6.75 -1.84
CA ILE A 4 3.55 5.68 -2.29
C ILE A 4 4.24 5.10 -1.06
N CYS A 5 4.17 3.79 -0.90
CA CYS A 5 4.83 3.08 0.19
C CYS A 5 5.92 2.16 -0.34
N SER A 6 7.12 2.27 0.24
CA SER A 6 8.17 1.28 0.07
C SER A 6 7.98 0.20 1.11
N MET A 7 7.76 -1.04 0.68
CA MET A 7 7.41 -2.14 1.58
C MET A 7 8.63 -2.99 1.89
N LYS A 8 8.76 -3.37 3.15
CA LYS A 8 9.73 -4.36 3.62
C LYS A 8 9.29 -5.76 3.19
N PRO A 9 10.19 -6.77 3.22
CA PRO A 9 9.77 -8.15 3.01
C PRO A 9 8.64 -8.55 3.96
N GLY A 10 7.61 -9.19 3.42
CA GLY A 10 6.40 -9.58 4.14
C GLY A 10 5.32 -10.01 3.16
N ASP A 11 4.10 -9.59 3.39
CA ASP A 11 2.95 -9.98 2.56
C ASP A 11 3.02 -9.49 1.12
N PHE A 12 3.78 -8.43 0.85
CA PHE A 12 3.82 -7.76 -0.46
C PHE A 12 5.00 -8.20 -1.30
N THR A 13 6.09 -8.64 -0.68
CA THR A 13 7.33 -8.91 -1.39
C THR A 13 8.25 -9.76 -0.53
N THR A 14 9.19 -10.45 -1.16
CA THR A 14 10.27 -11.16 -0.45
C THR A 14 11.55 -10.33 -0.35
N THR A 15 11.69 -9.27 -1.14
CA THR A 15 12.93 -8.47 -1.21
C THR A 15 12.70 -6.99 -0.96
N GLY A 16 11.65 -6.41 -1.52
CA GLY A 16 11.31 -5.00 -1.43
C GLY A 16 10.42 -4.63 -2.59
N HIS A 17 9.52 -3.66 -2.39
CA HIS A 17 8.49 -3.36 -3.37
C HIS A 17 7.81 -2.04 -3.05
N PHE A 18 7.26 -1.40 -4.08
CA PHE A 18 6.48 -0.19 -3.93
C PHE A 18 5.01 -0.48 -4.21
N ILE A 19 4.14 0.04 -3.37
CA ILE A 19 2.69 0.04 -3.59
C ILE A 19 2.15 1.46 -3.49
N VAL A 20 0.96 1.69 -4.06
CA VAL A 20 0.29 2.98 -3.97
C VAL A 20 -0.99 2.80 -3.16
N LEU A 21 -1.15 3.62 -2.11
CA LEU A 21 -2.39 3.67 -1.35
C LEU A 21 -3.36 4.59 -2.09
N THR A 22 -4.53 4.06 -2.46
CA THR A 22 -5.47 4.78 -3.32
C THR A 22 -6.67 5.32 -2.57
N GLY A 23 -6.97 4.81 -1.38
CA GLY A 23 -8.10 5.29 -0.62
C GLY A 23 -8.31 4.55 0.69
N LEU A 24 -9.30 5.03 1.43
CA LEU A 24 -9.73 4.45 2.70
C LEU A 24 -11.21 4.08 2.57
N THR A 25 -11.54 2.87 2.99
CA THR A 25 -12.94 2.43 2.97
C THR A 25 -13.70 2.96 4.19
N ASP A 26 -15.05 2.90 4.14
CA ASP A 26 -15.89 3.38 5.23
C ASP A 26 -15.68 2.60 6.53
N ASP A 27 -15.23 1.36 6.44
CA ASP A 27 -14.95 0.51 7.59
C ASP A 27 -13.48 0.58 8.06
N GLY A 28 -12.71 1.55 7.55
CA GLY A 28 -11.34 1.79 8.01
C GLY A 28 -10.27 0.91 7.39
N LYS A 29 -10.53 0.32 6.24
CA LYS A 29 -9.56 -0.47 5.49
C LYS A 29 -8.87 0.37 4.43
N LEU A 30 -7.65 0.00 4.07
CA LEU A 30 -6.92 0.65 3.00
C LEU A 30 -7.13 -0.06 1.66
N MET A 31 -7.33 0.75 0.62
CA MET A 31 -7.32 0.31 -0.77
C MET A 31 -5.96 0.64 -1.37
N ILE A 32 -5.41 -0.30 -2.13
CA ILE A 32 -4.08 -0.15 -2.72
C ILE A 32 -4.09 -0.47 -4.20
N ASN A 33 -3.07 0.02 -4.89
CA ASN A 33 -2.68 -0.46 -6.21
C ASN A 33 -1.27 -1.06 -6.09
N ASP A 34 -1.17 -2.37 -6.29
CA ASP A 34 0.10 -3.09 -6.28
C ASP A 34 0.42 -3.48 -7.73
N PRO A 35 1.44 -2.86 -8.35
CA PRO A 35 1.71 -3.10 -9.77
C PRO A 35 2.11 -4.54 -10.09
N ASN A 36 2.46 -5.34 -9.09
CA ASN A 36 2.86 -6.73 -9.28
C ASN A 36 1.77 -7.73 -8.92
N SER A 37 0.57 -7.28 -8.48
CA SER A 37 -0.44 -8.22 -8.04
C SER A 37 -1.85 -7.64 -8.14
N ILE A 38 -2.66 -8.22 -9.02
CA ILE A 38 -4.08 -7.91 -9.10
C ILE A 38 -4.80 -8.35 -7.83
N THR A 39 -4.45 -9.51 -7.32
CA THR A 39 -5.07 -10.07 -6.10
C THR A 39 -4.86 -9.14 -4.91
N ARG A 40 -3.62 -8.67 -4.70
CA ARG A 40 -3.34 -7.73 -3.62
C ARG A 40 -4.03 -6.38 -3.84
N SER A 41 -4.17 -5.94 -5.09
CA SER A 41 -4.85 -4.68 -5.43
C SER A 41 -6.36 -4.74 -5.20
N GLU A 42 -6.96 -5.91 -5.29
CA GLU A 42 -8.40 -6.09 -5.08
C GLU A 42 -8.78 -6.28 -3.62
N LYS A 43 -7.82 -6.61 -2.77
CA LYS A 43 -8.04 -6.86 -1.35
C LYS A 43 -8.11 -5.54 -0.57
N ARG A 44 -8.92 -5.52 0.48
CA ARG A 44 -8.91 -4.44 1.48
C ARG A 44 -7.94 -4.81 2.58
N TRP A 45 -7.12 -3.86 3.00
CA TRP A 45 -6.01 -4.12 3.94
C TRP A 45 -6.21 -3.37 5.26
N ASP A 46 -5.87 -4.03 6.36
CA ASP A 46 -5.82 -3.37 7.66
C ASP A 46 -4.70 -2.33 7.66
N ILE A 47 -4.97 -1.16 8.26
CA ILE A 47 -3.98 -0.09 8.37
C ILE A 47 -2.71 -0.60 9.06
N ASP A 48 -2.86 -1.35 10.15
CA ASP A 48 -1.73 -1.87 10.91
C ASP A 48 -0.85 -2.82 10.09
N THR A 49 -1.45 -3.60 9.20
CA THR A 49 -0.71 -4.50 8.31
C THR A 49 0.17 -3.71 7.34
N ILE A 50 -0.37 -2.66 6.75
CA ILE A 50 0.38 -1.81 5.83
C ILE A 50 1.48 -1.05 6.57
N VAL A 51 1.14 -0.39 7.68
CA VAL A 51 2.08 0.42 8.44
C VAL A 51 3.21 -0.43 9.01
N GLY A 52 2.89 -1.63 9.51
CA GLY A 52 3.89 -2.53 10.06
C GLY A 52 4.90 -3.06 9.05
N GLN A 53 4.54 -3.07 7.77
CA GLN A 53 5.41 -3.55 6.70
C GLN A 53 5.99 -2.43 5.84
N ALA A 54 5.58 -1.19 6.05
CA ALA A 54 6.11 -0.05 5.30
C ALA A 54 7.48 0.35 5.84
N LYS A 55 8.46 0.44 4.94
CA LYS A 55 9.79 0.98 5.24
C LYS A 55 9.77 2.49 5.24
N SER A 56 9.07 3.08 4.28
CA SER A 56 8.89 4.51 4.14
C SER A 56 7.64 4.79 3.29
N ALA A 57 7.12 5.99 3.43
CA ALA A 57 5.95 6.41 2.66
C ALA A 57 6.07 7.90 2.34
N TRP A 58 5.56 8.30 1.19
CA TRP A 58 5.55 9.70 0.80
C TRP A 58 4.40 9.99 -0.17
N THR A 59 4.03 11.27 -0.21
CA THR A 59 3.01 11.74 -1.14
C THR A 59 3.64 12.64 -2.19
N TYR A 60 2.92 12.87 -3.27
CA TYR A 60 3.31 13.85 -4.26
C TYR A 60 2.07 14.62 -4.73
N THR A 61 2.30 15.86 -5.16
CA THR A 61 1.24 16.70 -5.70
C THR A 61 1.39 16.76 -7.22
N VAL A 62 0.27 16.54 -7.91
CA VAL A 62 0.23 16.71 -9.36
C VAL A 62 -0.15 18.15 -9.65
N PRO A 63 0.71 18.89 -10.39
CA PRO A 63 0.40 20.29 -10.72
C PRO A 63 -0.85 20.46 -11.55
#